data_68b89f79d00f7b1d25837f851dabec61
#
_entry.id   68b89f79d00f7b1d25837f851dabec61
#
_cell.length_a   1.000
_cell.length_b   1.000
_cell.length_c   1.000
_cell.angle_alpha   90.00
_cell.angle_beta   90.00
_cell.angle_gamma   90.00
#
_symmetry.space_group_name_H-M   'P 1'
#
loop_
_entity.id
_entity.type
_entity.pdbx_description
1 polymer ?
#
loop_
_entity_poly.entity_id
_entity_poly.type
_entity_poly.pdbx_seq_one_letter_code
_entity_poly.pdbx_strand_id
1 'polypeptide(L)'
;MTTKIETMQIQHVVQQTIMESKDVKFYIAEDGKKFTNKEDCLIHETEFLRRLVEESDDIIKCHDLDDCAPFNGCDYTEDHCYRWFSPLNENGATLLYEAYESENIESPIDKEDFGKWFCIEFSGVYLNDTYWIKLDACVDYARNILSHLRNTEGNTSKLPVL
;
A
#
# COMPACT_ATOMS: atom_id res chain seq x y z
N MET A 1 0.71 17.02 -3.80
CA MET A 1 -0.55 17.76 -3.47
C MET A 1 -0.32 19.26 -3.42
N THR A 2 -1.04 20.03 -4.23
CA THR A 2 -0.93 21.49 -4.30
C THR A 2 -2.10 22.14 -3.60
N THR A 3 -1.85 23.10 -2.72
CA THR A 3 -2.91 23.86 -2.05
C THR A 3 -3.09 25.21 -2.74
N LYS A 4 -4.29 25.49 -3.23
CA LYS A 4 -4.69 26.79 -3.76
C LYS A 4 -5.77 27.42 -2.89
N ILE A 5 -5.72 28.72 -2.73
CA ILE A 5 -6.75 29.54 -2.08
C ILE A 5 -7.47 30.27 -3.18
N GLU A 6 -8.76 30.00 -3.36
CA GLU A 6 -9.61 30.72 -4.31
C GLU A 6 -10.69 31.46 -3.53
N THR A 7 -10.92 32.74 -3.88
CA THR A 7 -11.96 33.56 -3.29
C THR A 7 -13.29 33.29 -3.98
N MET A 8 -14.26 32.82 -3.25
CA MET A 8 -15.62 32.57 -3.75
C MET A 8 -16.60 33.55 -3.13
N GLN A 9 -17.40 34.23 -3.96
CA GLN A 9 -18.49 35.07 -3.48
C GLN A 9 -19.73 34.20 -3.25
N ILE A 10 -20.17 34.12 -1.99
CA ILE A 10 -21.39 33.41 -1.62
C ILE A 10 -22.50 34.45 -1.39
N GLN A 11 -23.56 34.36 -2.17
CA GLN A 11 -24.72 35.21 -2.05
C GLN A 11 -25.73 34.60 -1.07
N HIS A 12 -25.88 35.16 0.11
CA HIS A 12 -26.96 34.81 1.03
C HIS A 12 -28.21 35.62 0.70
N VAL A 13 -29.26 34.91 0.35
CA VAL A 13 -30.60 35.54 0.14
C VAL A 13 -31.31 35.65 1.47
N VAL A 14 -31.03 36.71 2.24
CA VAL A 14 -31.86 37.15 3.32
C VAL A 14 -31.99 38.65 3.19
N GLN A 15 -33.17 39.14 2.96
CA GLN A 15 -33.73 40.53 2.84
C GLN A 15 -32.77 41.77 2.86
N GLN A 16 -31.49 41.61 3.04
CA GLN A 16 -30.43 42.59 2.75
C GLN A 16 -29.30 41.81 2.10
N THR A 17 -28.95 42.22 0.87
CA THR A 17 -27.85 41.61 0.10
C THR A 17 -26.52 42.00 0.74
N ILE A 18 -26.01 41.21 1.69
CA ILE A 18 -24.65 41.33 2.19
C ILE A 18 -23.82 40.33 1.37
N MET A 19 -22.92 40.85 0.53
CA MET A 19 -21.90 40.02 -0.11
C MET A 19 -20.78 39.78 0.91
N GLU A 20 -20.71 38.57 1.45
CA GLU A 20 -19.55 38.11 2.18
C GLU A 20 -18.60 37.36 1.21
N SER A 21 -17.38 37.85 1.03
CA SER A 21 -16.33 37.07 0.39
C SER A 21 -15.69 36.18 1.44
N LYS A 22 -15.73 34.85 1.22
CA LYS A 22 -14.98 33.90 2.04
C LYS A 22 -13.85 33.33 1.20
N ASP A 23 -12.66 33.36 1.77
CA ASP A 23 -11.55 32.61 1.21
C ASP A 23 -11.76 31.13 1.53
N VAL A 24 -11.98 30.33 0.48
CA VAL A 24 -12.15 28.88 0.59
C VAL A 24 -10.86 28.22 0.15
N LYS A 25 -10.26 27.45 1.05
CA LYS A 25 -9.07 26.68 0.79
C LYS A 25 -9.45 25.37 0.09
N PHE A 26 -8.86 25.12 -1.07
CA PHE A 26 -9.00 23.86 -1.78
C PHE A 26 -7.68 23.09 -1.77
N TYR A 27 -7.79 21.77 -1.68
CA TYR A 27 -6.72 20.83 -1.95
C TYR A 27 -6.95 20.30 -3.37
N ILE A 28 -5.89 20.26 -4.17
CA ILE A 28 -5.99 19.85 -5.59
C ILE A 28 -5.15 18.60 -5.75
N ALA A 29 -5.80 17.51 -6.14
CA ALA A 29 -5.14 16.26 -6.49
C ALA A 29 -4.37 16.40 -7.82
N GLU A 30 -3.47 15.46 -8.12
CA GLU A 30 -2.64 15.49 -9.32
C GLU A 30 -3.46 15.44 -10.61
N ASP A 31 -4.60 14.76 -10.61
CA ASP A 31 -5.55 14.74 -11.71
C ASP A 31 -6.34 16.04 -11.88
N GLY A 32 -6.11 17.03 -11.02
CA GLY A 32 -6.74 18.35 -11.05
C GLY A 32 -8.07 18.44 -10.29
N LYS A 33 -8.54 17.38 -9.66
CA LYS A 33 -9.78 17.39 -8.88
C LYS A 33 -9.61 18.18 -7.58
N LYS A 34 -10.63 18.96 -7.23
CA LYS A 34 -10.63 19.87 -6.09
C LYS A 34 -11.39 19.29 -4.91
N PHE A 35 -10.83 19.41 -3.71
CA PHE A 35 -11.42 18.97 -2.46
C PHE A 35 -11.40 20.10 -1.43
N THR A 36 -12.40 20.17 -0.59
CA THR A 36 -12.45 21.12 0.54
C THR A 36 -11.78 20.56 1.80
N ASN A 37 -11.57 19.24 1.84
CA ASN A 37 -10.91 18.52 2.93
C ASN A 37 -9.59 17.91 2.41
N LYS A 38 -8.53 17.99 3.21
CA LYS A 38 -7.21 17.44 2.88
C LYS A 38 -7.24 15.91 2.83
N GLU A 39 -7.93 15.30 3.78
CA GLU A 39 -8.04 13.85 3.92
C GLU A 39 -8.75 13.23 2.70
N ASP A 40 -9.86 13.83 2.26
CA ASP A 40 -10.57 13.38 1.06
C ASP A 40 -9.69 13.50 -0.20
N CYS A 41 -8.83 14.52 -0.27
CA CYS A 41 -7.86 14.68 -1.36
C CYS A 41 -6.80 13.57 -1.33
N LEU A 42 -6.27 13.24 -0.16
CA LEU A 42 -5.27 12.17 0.00
C LEU A 42 -5.85 10.80 -0.33
N ILE A 43 -7.05 10.50 0.15
CA ILE A 43 -7.76 9.25 -0.18
C ILE A 43 -7.92 9.13 -1.70
N HIS A 44 -8.38 10.20 -2.35
CA HIS A 44 -8.54 10.21 -3.80
C HIS A 44 -7.21 10.01 -4.55
N GLU A 45 -6.12 10.64 -4.12
CA GLU A 45 -4.79 10.46 -4.72
C GLU A 45 -4.31 9.01 -4.59
N THR A 46 -4.49 8.40 -3.41
CA THR A 46 -4.12 7.00 -3.19
C THR A 46 -4.94 6.05 -4.07
N GLU A 47 -6.25 6.23 -4.15
CA GLU A 47 -7.11 5.42 -5.02
C GLU A 47 -6.75 5.60 -6.50
N PHE A 48 -6.40 6.82 -6.90
CA PHE A 48 -5.96 7.10 -8.25
C PHE A 48 -4.65 6.37 -8.59
N LEU A 49 -3.64 6.43 -7.71
CA LEU A 49 -2.37 5.74 -7.88
C LEU A 49 -2.55 4.22 -7.90
N ARG A 50 -3.36 3.65 -7.01
CA ARG A 50 -3.67 2.21 -7.00
C ARG A 50 -4.34 1.75 -8.30
N ARG A 51 -5.21 2.57 -8.88
CA ARG A 51 -5.79 2.28 -10.20
C ARG A 51 -4.72 2.31 -11.30
N LEU A 52 -3.78 3.26 -11.28
CA LEU A 52 -2.67 3.29 -12.23
C LEU A 52 -1.79 2.04 -12.09
N VAL A 53 -1.57 1.52 -10.89
CA VAL A 53 -0.90 0.22 -10.67
C VAL A 53 -1.65 -0.90 -11.39
N GLU A 54 -2.98 -0.96 -11.24
CA GLU A 54 -3.80 -1.99 -11.90
C GLU A 54 -3.77 -1.89 -13.44
N GLU A 55 -3.66 -0.70 -13.99
CA GLU A 55 -3.64 -0.44 -15.43
C GLU A 55 -2.22 -0.56 -16.04
N SER A 56 -1.16 -0.56 -15.21
CA SER A 56 0.23 -0.53 -15.69
C SER A 56 0.69 -1.87 -16.26
N ASP A 57 1.34 -1.83 -17.43
CA ASP A 57 2.04 -2.98 -18.04
C ASP A 57 3.44 -3.21 -17.43
N ASP A 58 3.97 -2.25 -16.65
CA ASP A 58 5.26 -2.33 -15.99
C ASP A 58 5.21 -3.15 -14.67
N ILE A 59 4.02 -3.67 -14.32
CA ILE A 59 3.77 -4.40 -13.09
C ILE A 59 2.95 -5.66 -13.40
N ILE A 60 3.49 -6.84 -13.05
CA ILE A 60 2.72 -8.09 -13.07
C ILE A 60 1.89 -8.17 -11.77
N LYS A 61 0.63 -8.58 -11.87
CA LYS A 61 -0.33 -8.73 -10.79
C LYS A 61 -0.78 -10.19 -10.70
N CYS A 62 -1.03 -10.67 -9.49
CA CYS A 62 -1.57 -12.00 -9.28
C CYS A 62 -2.87 -11.94 -8.48
N HIS A 63 -3.97 -11.65 -9.16
CA HIS A 63 -5.29 -11.52 -8.55
C HIS A 63 -5.83 -12.82 -7.92
N ASP A 64 -5.36 -13.98 -8.38
CA ASP A 64 -5.71 -15.28 -7.79
C ASP A 64 -5.22 -15.42 -6.34
N LEU A 65 -4.24 -14.59 -5.93
CA LEU A 65 -3.69 -14.55 -4.58
C LEU A 65 -4.14 -13.31 -3.79
N ASP A 66 -5.06 -12.52 -4.33
CA ASP A 66 -5.61 -11.39 -3.60
C ASP A 66 -6.24 -11.88 -2.28
N ASP A 67 -6.00 -11.11 -1.22
CA ASP A 67 -6.39 -11.43 0.16
C ASP A 67 -5.79 -12.74 0.74
N CYS A 68 -4.78 -13.30 0.06
CA CYS A 68 -3.98 -14.40 0.59
C CYS A 68 -2.71 -13.86 1.26
N ALA A 69 -2.65 -13.96 2.58
CA ALA A 69 -1.44 -13.65 3.34
C ALA A 69 -0.31 -14.64 3.02
N PRO A 70 0.95 -14.21 2.98
CA PRO A 70 2.10 -15.08 2.70
C PRO A 70 2.37 -16.13 3.80
N PHE A 71 1.76 -15.97 4.97
CA PHE A 71 1.86 -16.90 6.11
C PHE A 71 0.52 -17.12 6.79
N ASN A 72 0.21 -18.38 7.13
CA ASN A 72 -0.86 -18.72 8.08
C ASN A 72 -0.42 -18.30 9.49
N GLY A 73 -0.84 -17.15 9.95
CA GLY A 73 -0.51 -16.68 11.31
C GLY A 73 -0.43 -15.18 11.46
N CYS A 74 -0.57 -14.42 10.39
CA CYS A 74 -0.90 -13.00 10.52
C CYS A 74 -2.30 -12.92 11.15
N ASP A 75 -2.42 -12.19 12.24
CA ASP A 75 -3.71 -11.89 12.85
C ASP A 75 -4.60 -11.30 11.76
N TYR A 76 -5.59 -12.08 11.32
CA TYR A 76 -6.65 -11.58 10.46
C TYR A 76 -7.46 -10.55 11.26
N THR A 77 -7.03 -9.32 11.20
CA THR A 77 -7.96 -8.24 11.48
C THR A 77 -8.77 -8.06 10.20
N GLU A 78 -10.09 -7.97 10.31
CA GLU A 78 -11.04 -7.92 9.19
C GLU A 78 -10.78 -6.76 8.20
N ASP A 79 -9.79 -5.91 8.48
CA ASP A 79 -9.47 -4.68 7.77
C ASP A 79 -8.18 -4.76 6.90
N HIS A 80 -7.44 -5.87 6.92
CA HIS A 80 -6.20 -6.01 6.15
C HIS A 80 -6.46 -6.66 4.79
N CYS A 81 -5.93 -6.02 3.76
CA CYS A 81 -5.95 -6.51 2.38
C CYS A 81 -4.54 -6.93 1.95
N TYR A 82 -4.45 -7.96 1.14
CA TYR A 82 -3.19 -8.44 0.56
C TYR A 82 -3.26 -8.37 -0.95
N ARG A 83 -2.18 -7.87 -1.58
CA ARG A 83 -2.04 -7.83 -3.03
C ARG A 83 -0.64 -8.29 -3.43
N TRP A 84 -0.56 -8.99 -4.55
CA TRP A 84 0.68 -9.56 -5.04
C TRP A 84 1.12 -8.90 -6.33
N PHE A 85 2.30 -8.28 -6.29
CA PHE A 85 2.87 -7.51 -7.39
C PHE A 85 4.31 -7.92 -7.68
N SER A 86 4.71 -7.79 -8.95
CA SER A 86 6.10 -7.95 -9.39
C SER A 86 6.43 -6.80 -10.36
N PRO A 87 7.17 -5.76 -9.93
CA PRO A 87 7.57 -4.67 -10.81
C PRO A 87 8.63 -5.16 -11.81
N LEU A 88 8.48 -4.81 -13.08
CA LEU A 88 9.37 -5.25 -14.16
C LEU A 88 10.54 -4.30 -14.40
N ASN A 89 10.40 -3.04 -13.98
CA ASN A 89 11.37 -1.98 -14.21
C ASN A 89 11.22 -0.84 -13.20
N GLU A 90 12.02 0.21 -13.38
CA GLU A 90 12.06 1.37 -12.50
C GLU A 90 10.71 2.12 -12.45
N ASN A 91 9.98 2.22 -13.58
CA ASN A 91 8.67 2.88 -13.60
C ASN A 91 7.65 2.11 -12.75
N GLY A 92 7.59 0.79 -12.92
CA GLY A 92 6.71 -0.08 -12.13
C GLY A 92 7.06 -0.05 -10.64
N ALA A 93 8.36 -0.04 -10.30
CA ALA A 93 8.83 0.04 -8.92
C ALA A 93 8.46 1.38 -8.27
N THR A 94 8.64 2.49 -8.99
CA THR A 94 8.29 3.84 -8.49
C THR A 94 6.79 3.97 -8.30
N LEU A 95 5.99 3.53 -9.28
CA LEU A 95 4.53 3.60 -9.20
C LEU A 95 3.97 2.77 -8.04
N LEU A 96 4.51 1.55 -7.81
CA LEU A 96 4.14 0.74 -6.65
C LEU A 96 4.49 1.45 -5.34
N TYR A 97 5.69 2.02 -5.24
CA TYR A 97 6.13 2.74 -4.05
C TYR A 97 5.23 3.94 -3.74
N GLU A 98 4.86 4.73 -4.74
CA GLU A 98 3.96 5.88 -4.58
C GLU A 98 2.53 5.47 -4.21
N ALA A 99 2.02 4.36 -4.77
CA ALA A 99 0.67 3.86 -4.51
C ALA A 99 0.51 3.17 -3.15
N TYR A 100 1.60 2.60 -2.63
CA TYR A 100 1.64 1.81 -1.40
C TYR A 100 2.84 2.23 -0.53
N GLU A 101 2.94 3.53 -0.25
CA GLU A 101 3.94 4.08 0.65
C GLU A 101 3.96 3.29 1.96
N SER A 102 5.15 2.86 2.40
CA SER A 102 5.31 1.87 3.45
C SER A 102 6.24 2.34 4.55
N GLU A 103 5.95 1.94 5.79
CA GLU A 103 6.83 2.18 6.93
C GLU A 103 8.12 1.36 6.90
N ASN A 104 8.14 0.22 6.19
CA ASN A 104 9.30 -0.67 6.15
C ASN A 104 10.14 -0.56 4.86
N ILE A 105 9.75 0.30 3.93
CA ILE A 105 10.49 0.58 2.70
C ILE A 105 10.61 2.08 2.52
N GLU A 106 11.84 2.59 2.59
CA GLU A 106 12.14 4.04 2.52
C GLU A 106 12.36 4.55 1.08
N SER A 107 12.44 3.64 0.12
CA SER A 107 12.72 3.97 -1.29
C SER A 107 12.07 2.98 -2.24
N PRO A 108 11.90 3.34 -3.51
CA PRO A 108 11.48 2.39 -4.55
C PRO A 108 12.36 1.14 -4.59
N ILE A 109 11.78 0.05 -5.08
CA ILE A 109 12.44 -1.26 -5.22
C ILE A 109 13.69 -1.12 -6.09
N ASP A 110 14.79 -1.72 -5.68
CA ASP A 110 16.05 -1.72 -6.42
C ASP A 110 15.98 -2.61 -7.67
N LYS A 111 16.84 -2.31 -8.66
CA LYS A 111 16.93 -3.06 -9.93
C LYS A 111 17.16 -4.57 -9.76
N GLU A 112 17.81 -4.97 -8.66
CA GLU A 112 18.07 -6.37 -8.33
C GLU A 112 16.80 -7.15 -7.97
N ASP A 113 15.75 -6.43 -7.61
CA ASP A 113 14.46 -6.98 -7.21
C ASP A 113 13.38 -6.89 -8.32
N PHE A 114 13.72 -6.36 -9.51
CA PHE A 114 12.78 -6.37 -10.64
C PHE A 114 12.45 -7.80 -11.06
N GLY A 115 11.18 -8.07 -11.30
CA GLY A 115 10.66 -9.40 -11.62
C GLY A 115 10.47 -10.31 -10.40
N LYS A 116 10.82 -9.87 -9.19
CA LYS A 116 10.52 -10.60 -7.94
C LYS A 116 9.14 -10.24 -7.42
N TRP A 117 8.54 -11.19 -6.72
CA TRP A 117 7.21 -11.02 -6.15
C TRP A 117 7.26 -10.39 -4.76
N PHE A 118 6.36 -9.46 -4.56
CA PHE A 118 6.09 -8.81 -3.29
C PHE A 118 4.62 -9.02 -2.93
N CYS A 119 4.37 -9.38 -1.67
CA CYS A 119 3.07 -9.25 -1.07
C CYS A 119 3.00 -7.89 -0.39
N ILE A 120 2.02 -7.09 -0.73
CA ILE A 120 1.75 -5.82 -0.07
C ILE A 120 0.53 -6.02 0.80
N GLU A 121 0.72 -5.88 2.11
CA GLU A 121 -0.31 -5.83 3.13
C GLU A 121 -0.67 -4.36 3.37
N PHE A 122 -1.94 -4.02 3.37
CA PHE A 122 -2.40 -2.66 3.65
C PHE A 122 -3.78 -2.66 4.30
N SER A 123 -4.04 -1.66 5.15
CA SER A 123 -5.36 -1.41 5.71
C SER A 123 -6.25 -0.70 4.68
N GLY A 124 -7.49 -1.15 4.56
CA GLY A 124 -8.50 -0.48 3.73
C GLY A 124 -8.90 0.90 4.26
N VAL A 125 -8.70 1.15 5.57
CA VAL A 125 -9.17 2.35 6.28
C VAL A 125 -8.03 3.34 6.53
N TYR A 126 -6.80 2.85 6.79
CA TYR A 126 -5.65 3.70 7.14
C TYR A 126 -4.59 3.63 6.05
N LEU A 127 -4.27 4.78 5.46
CA LEU A 127 -3.33 4.90 4.35
C LEU A 127 -1.87 4.60 4.74
N ASN A 128 -1.55 4.58 6.05
CA ASN A 128 -0.18 4.50 6.56
C ASN A 128 0.24 3.12 7.05
N ASP A 129 -0.70 2.17 7.18
CA ASP A 129 -0.39 0.81 7.64
C ASP A 129 -0.15 -0.10 6.43
N THR A 130 0.96 0.11 5.75
CA THR A 130 1.34 -0.69 4.58
C THR A 130 2.67 -1.38 4.83
N TYR A 131 2.72 -2.70 4.62
CA TYR A 131 3.92 -3.52 4.76
C TYR A 131 4.21 -4.30 3.49
N TRP A 132 5.48 -4.31 3.10
CA TRP A 132 5.94 -5.04 1.94
C TRP A 132 6.74 -6.27 2.35
N ILE A 133 6.36 -7.41 1.81
CA ILE A 133 6.94 -8.70 2.13
C ILE A 133 7.48 -9.33 0.85
N LYS A 134 8.81 -9.53 0.76
CA LYS A 134 9.43 -10.23 -0.37
C LYS A 134 9.12 -11.73 -0.29
N LEU A 135 8.63 -12.32 -1.37
CA LEU A 135 8.34 -13.76 -1.42
C LEU A 135 9.60 -14.60 -1.13
N ASP A 136 10.76 -14.20 -1.64
CA ASP A 136 12.02 -14.90 -1.40
C ASP A 136 12.35 -14.96 0.10
N ALA A 137 12.12 -13.87 0.86
CA ALA A 137 12.31 -13.85 2.32
C ALA A 137 11.37 -14.83 3.03
N CYS A 138 10.13 -14.99 2.54
CA CYS A 138 9.18 -15.96 3.06
C CYS A 138 9.66 -17.40 2.85
N VAL A 139 10.15 -17.70 1.64
CA VAL A 139 10.67 -19.03 1.29
C VAL A 139 11.90 -19.37 2.13
N ASP A 140 12.81 -18.42 2.33
CA ASP A 140 14.01 -18.61 3.13
C ASP A 140 13.67 -18.81 4.62
N TYR A 141 12.70 -18.08 5.15
CA TYR A 141 12.20 -18.29 6.50
C TYR A 141 11.61 -19.70 6.68
N ALA A 142 10.78 -20.15 5.75
CA ALA A 142 10.20 -21.50 5.78
C ALA A 142 11.30 -22.59 5.68
N ARG A 143 12.30 -22.41 4.82
CA ARG A 143 13.46 -23.32 4.71
C ARG A 143 14.26 -23.40 6.01
N ASN A 144 14.47 -22.25 6.67
CA ASN A 144 15.19 -22.20 7.95
C ASN A 144 14.43 -22.94 9.05
N ILE A 145 13.09 -22.76 9.15
CA ILE A 145 12.25 -23.52 10.09
C ILE A 145 12.37 -25.01 9.82
N LEU A 146 12.19 -25.44 8.56
CA LEU A 146 12.29 -26.86 8.20
C LEU A 146 13.66 -27.47 8.53
N SER A 147 14.74 -26.73 8.29
CA SER A 147 16.09 -27.14 8.66
C SER A 147 16.24 -27.32 10.16
N HIS A 148 15.71 -26.37 10.95
CA HIS A 148 15.75 -26.44 12.41
C HIS A 148 14.98 -27.64 12.95
N LEU A 149 13.77 -27.89 12.45
CA LEU A 149 12.94 -29.04 12.84
C LEU A 149 13.62 -30.36 12.51
N ARG A 150 14.22 -30.53 11.33
CA ARG A 150 14.96 -31.75 10.93
C ARG A 150 16.15 -32.02 11.85
N ASN A 151 16.86 -30.98 12.25
CA ASN A 151 17.96 -31.10 13.19
C ASN A 151 17.51 -31.51 14.61
N THR A 152 16.31 -31.07 15.02
CA THR A 152 15.71 -31.42 16.29
C THR A 152 15.24 -32.87 16.31
N GLU A 153 14.61 -33.35 15.23
CA GLU A 153 14.21 -34.76 15.08
C GLU A 153 15.42 -35.71 15.09
N GLY A 154 16.54 -35.33 14.47
CA GLY A 154 17.77 -36.10 14.51
C GLY A 154 18.38 -36.23 15.91
N ASN A 155 18.08 -35.29 16.84
CA ASN A 155 18.54 -35.35 18.22
C ASN A 155 17.62 -36.17 19.15
N THR A 156 16.31 -36.28 18.82
CA THR A 156 15.37 -37.09 19.62
C THR A 156 15.62 -38.58 19.50
N SER A 157 16.27 -39.04 18.43
CA SER A 157 16.68 -40.44 18.27
C SER A 157 17.83 -40.87 19.23
N LYS A 158 18.38 -39.96 20.02
CA LYS A 158 19.42 -40.23 21.02
C LYS A 158 18.93 -40.23 22.47
N LEU A 159 17.60 -40.18 22.69
CA LEU A 159 17.07 -40.37 24.03
C LEU A 159 17.30 -41.81 24.47
N PRO A 160 17.94 -42.07 25.62
CA PRO A 160 18.11 -43.44 26.12
C PRO A 160 16.73 -44.04 26.38
N VAL A 161 16.50 -45.22 25.83
CA VAL A 161 15.35 -46.06 26.17
C VAL A 161 15.52 -46.43 27.64
N LEU A 162 14.67 -45.92 28.52
CA LEU A 162 14.59 -46.32 29.92
C LEU A 162 13.94 -47.69 30.06
#